data_1e3ad8d409d4181325ddba500a588b9a
#
_entry.id   1e3ad8d409d4181325ddba500a588b9a
#
_cell.length_a   1.000
_cell.length_b   1.000
_cell.length_c   1.000
_cell.angle_alpha   90.00
_cell.angle_beta   90.00
_cell.angle_gamma   90.00
#
_symmetry.space_group_name_H-M   'P 1'
#
loop_
_entity.id
_entity.type
_entity.pdbx_description
1 polymer ?
#
loop_
_entity_poly.entity_id
_entity_poly.type
_entity_poly.pdbx_seq_one_letter_code
_entity_poly.pdbx_strand_id
1 'polypeptide(L)'
;MSDTDYLISDAQRSRLVSVHQRHEDGTLEPTEPKDPLWREFWSGGGGLYSTGRDYLVFLQMLMHQGRFNGAQLLRPQTVALMGQNQIGDISAGLWKTTNPQLTNDLNLFPGIPCKWGLGYMINTLPGPNGRSAGSVTWGGIFNTYYWLDPRKRIAGVFLSQILPFADDKAVALYGAFERGVYGVFKTA
;
A
#
# COMPACT_ATOMS: atom_id res chain seq x y z
N MET A 1 -3.32 -16.56 -4.71
CA MET A 1 -3.74 -15.65 -3.62
C MET A 1 -4.95 -16.29 -2.94
N SER A 2 -4.69 -17.29 -2.11
CA SER A 2 -5.74 -18.10 -1.47
C SER A 2 -6.31 -17.47 -0.19
N ASP A 3 -5.61 -16.49 0.37
CA ASP A 3 -5.99 -15.76 1.58
C ASP A 3 -6.39 -14.30 1.29
N THR A 4 -6.81 -14.01 0.06
CA THR A 4 -7.26 -12.68 -0.35
C THR A 4 -8.72 -12.75 -0.79
N ASP A 5 -9.61 -12.19 0.01
CA ASP A 5 -11.05 -12.17 -0.24
C ASP A 5 -11.74 -11.05 0.57
N TYR A 6 -12.95 -10.70 0.19
CA TYR A 6 -13.85 -9.86 0.98
C TYR A 6 -14.51 -10.64 2.13
N LEU A 7 -14.70 -11.94 1.96
CA LEU A 7 -15.26 -12.83 2.96
C LEU A 7 -14.18 -13.80 3.44
N ILE A 8 -14.09 -13.95 4.75
CA ILE A 8 -13.11 -14.85 5.37
C ILE A 8 -13.83 -15.95 6.13
N SER A 9 -13.27 -17.17 6.04
CA SER A 9 -13.69 -18.31 6.82
C SER A 9 -13.31 -18.16 8.30
N ASP A 10 -13.89 -18.96 9.18
CA ASP A 10 -13.53 -18.96 10.61
C ASP A 10 -12.05 -19.28 10.84
N ALA A 11 -11.48 -20.18 10.03
CA ALA A 11 -10.05 -20.50 10.06
C ALA A 11 -9.16 -19.29 9.68
N GLN A 12 -9.59 -18.47 8.72
CA GLN A 12 -8.90 -17.23 8.37
C GLN A 12 -9.12 -16.15 9.43
N ARG A 13 -10.33 -16.07 10.00
CA ARG A 13 -10.66 -15.13 11.08
C ARG A 13 -9.76 -15.32 12.31
N SER A 14 -9.42 -16.56 12.66
CA SER A 14 -8.51 -16.85 13.78
C SER A 14 -7.08 -16.32 13.59
N ARG A 15 -6.72 -15.95 12.35
CA ARG A 15 -5.41 -15.39 11.99
C ARG A 15 -5.42 -13.88 11.78
N LEU A 16 -6.58 -13.22 11.95
CA LEU A 16 -6.66 -11.77 11.80
C LEU A 16 -5.87 -11.06 12.88
N VAL A 17 -5.13 -10.06 12.48
CA VAL A 17 -4.50 -9.13 13.40
C VAL A 17 -5.53 -8.11 13.86
N SER A 18 -5.63 -7.89 15.16
CA SER A 18 -6.54 -6.89 15.74
C SER A 18 -6.16 -5.49 15.29
N VAL A 19 -7.16 -4.68 15.00
CA VAL A 19 -6.98 -3.25 14.74
C VAL A 19 -6.77 -2.52 16.05
N HIS A 20 -5.85 -1.58 16.10
CA HIS A 20 -5.56 -0.76 17.26
C HIS A 20 -5.78 0.71 16.93
N GLN A 21 -6.41 1.42 17.84
CA GLN A 21 -6.51 2.87 17.80
C GLN A 21 -5.31 3.48 18.54
N ARG A 22 -4.61 4.43 17.92
CA ARG A 22 -3.63 5.26 18.62
C ARG A 22 -4.33 6.46 19.22
N HIS A 23 -4.07 6.68 20.52
CA HIS A 23 -4.52 7.85 21.26
C HIS A 23 -3.48 8.98 21.21
N GLU A 24 -3.89 10.17 21.62
CA GLU A 24 -3.03 11.37 21.64
C GLU A 24 -1.80 11.21 22.56
N ASP A 25 -1.90 10.45 23.63
CA ASP A 25 -0.80 10.11 24.52
C ASP A 25 0.19 9.10 23.92
N GLY A 26 -0.11 8.58 22.73
CA GLY A 26 0.70 7.63 21.98
C GLY A 26 0.46 6.17 22.34
N THR A 27 -0.47 5.86 23.25
CA THR A 27 -0.88 4.48 23.57
C THR A 27 -1.66 3.85 22.41
N LEU A 28 -1.66 2.52 22.36
CA LEU A 28 -2.44 1.73 21.39
C LEU A 28 -3.48 0.91 22.16
N GLU A 29 -4.73 1.02 21.76
CA GLU A 29 -5.83 0.24 22.31
C GLU A 29 -6.46 -0.63 21.22
N PRO A 30 -6.68 -1.94 21.46
CA PRO A 30 -7.34 -2.78 20.49
C PRO A 30 -8.80 -2.33 20.31
N THR A 31 -9.24 -2.27 19.05
CA THR A 31 -10.64 -2.00 18.71
C THR A 31 -11.43 -3.30 18.64
N GLU A 32 -12.71 -3.25 18.93
CA GLU A 32 -13.59 -4.39 18.70
C GLU A 32 -13.63 -4.76 17.21
N PRO A 33 -13.52 -6.06 16.88
CA PRO A 33 -13.67 -6.51 15.51
C PRO A 33 -15.03 -6.10 14.95
N LYS A 34 -15.03 -5.42 13.81
CA LYS A 34 -16.26 -5.13 13.08
C LYS A 34 -16.41 -6.18 11.99
N ASP A 35 -17.53 -6.89 12.00
CA ASP A 35 -17.89 -7.73 10.88
C ASP A 35 -18.05 -6.87 9.60
N PRO A 36 -17.68 -7.41 8.43
CA PRO A 36 -17.92 -6.68 7.19
C PRO A 36 -19.39 -6.34 7.08
N LEU A 37 -19.69 -5.04 7.01
CA LEU A 37 -21.03 -4.48 7.05
C LEU A 37 -21.92 -4.93 5.87
N TRP A 38 -21.28 -5.44 4.79
CA TRP A 38 -21.97 -5.70 3.53
C TRP A 38 -21.49 -7.00 2.89
N ARG A 39 -22.33 -8.01 2.88
CA ARG A 39 -22.07 -9.26 2.17
C ARG A 39 -22.49 -9.21 0.69
N GLU A 40 -23.19 -8.15 0.29
CA GLU A 40 -23.77 -8.01 -1.05
C GLU A 40 -23.12 -6.88 -1.87
N PHE A 41 -22.23 -6.10 -1.26
CA PHE A 41 -21.53 -5.01 -1.93
C PHE A 41 -20.01 -5.17 -1.81
N TRP A 42 -19.37 -5.30 -2.97
CA TRP A 42 -17.91 -5.38 -3.09
C TRP A 42 -17.33 -4.00 -3.41
N SER A 43 -16.75 -3.38 -2.42
CA SER A 43 -16.15 -2.05 -2.59
C SER A 43 -14.89 -2.13 -3.43
N GLY A 44 -14.82 -1.36 -4.51
CA GLY A 44 -13.60 -1.21 -5.31
C GLY A 44 -12.47 -0.44 -4.59
N GLY A 45 -12.79 0.27 -3.51
CA GLY A 45 -11.85 1.11 -2.75
C GLY A 45 -11.32 0.49 -1.47
N GLY A 46 -11.83 -0.66 -1.04
CA GLY A 46 -11.39 -1.29 0.21
C GLY A 46 -12.23 -2.47 0.63
N GLY A 47 -11.90 -3.07 1.78
CA GLY A 47 -12.64 -4.20 2.36
C GLY A 47 -12.03 -5.57 2.11
N LEU A 48 -10.99 -5.69 1.30
CA LEU A 48 -10.27 -6.95 1.12
C LEU A 48 -9.44 -7.28 2.37
N TYR A 49 -9.55 -8.52 2.80
CA TYR A 49 -8.58 -9.16 3.67
C TYR A 49 -7.47 -9.78 2.81
N SER A 50 -6.25 -9.80 3.32
CA SER A 50 -5.12 -10.40 2.60
C SER A 50 -3.98 -10.76 3.55
N THR A 51 -2.91 -11.32 2.98
CA THR A 51 -1.63 -11.56 3.64
C THR A 51 -0.50 -10.89 2.89
N GLY A 52 0.63 -10.63 3.56
CA GLY A 52 1.82 -10.08 2.90
C GLY A 52 2.30 -10.96 1.75
N ARG A 53 2.21 -12.29 1.90
CA ARG A 53 2.55 -13.25 0.84
C ARG A 53 1.68 -13.08 -0.39
N ASP A 54 0.36 -13.03 -0.21
CA ASP A 54 -0.57 -12.89 -1.32
C ASP A 54 -0.40 -11.53 -2.03
N TYR A 55 -0.21 -10.47 -1.24
CA TYR A 55 -0.01 -9.15 -1.83
C TYR A 55 1.32 -9.05 -2.61
N LEU A 56 2.38 -9.73 -2.14
CA LEU A 56 3.64 -9.83 -2.89
C LEU A 56 3.46 -10.60 -4.21
N VAL A 57 2.61 -11.63 -4.25
CA VAL A 57 2.25 -12.31 -5.51
C VAL A 57 1.62 -11.34 -6.51
N PHE A 58 0.72 -10.47 -6.04
CA PHE A 58 0.13 -9.42 -6.88
C PHE A 58 1.20 -8.45 -7.41
N LEU A 59 2.10 -7.97 -6.55
CA LEU A 59 3.18 -7.08 -6.96
C LEU A 59 4.17 -7.76 -7.92
N GLN A 60 4.47 -9.04 -7.72
CA GLN A 60 5.28 -9.83 -8.64
C GLN A 60 4.61 -9.95 -10.02
N MET A 61 3.30 -10.16 -10.06
CA MET A 61 2.54 -10.21 -11.30
C MET A 61 2.68 -8.88 -12.07
N LEU A 62 2.54 -7.74 -11.38
CA LEU A 62 2.76 -6.42 -11.99
C LEU A 62 4.21 -6.23 -12.44
N MET A 63 5.21 -6.65 -11.63
CA MET A 63 6.64 -6.59 -11.98
C MET A 63 6.96 -7.40 -13.25
N HIS A 64 6.25 -8.51 -13.46
CA HIS A 64 6.38 -9.35 -14.64
C HIS A 64 5.38 -8.98 -15.76
N GLN A 65 4.99 -7.70 -15.83
CA GLN A 65 4.14 -7.18 -16.88
C GLN A 65 2.80 -7.91 -17.03
N GLY A 66 2.19 -8.22 -15.88
CA GLY A 66 0.88 -8.87 -15.83
C GLY A 66 0.90 -10.39 -15.88
N ARG A 67 2.09 -11.01 -15.76
CA ARG A 67 2.27 -12.47 -15.85
C ARG A 67 2.64 -13.07 -14.50
N PHE A 68 2.02 -14.21 -14.17
CA PHE A 68 2.37 -14.99 -12.98
C PHE A 68 2.12 -16.48 -13.20
N ASN A 69 3.06 -17.33 -12.81
CA ASN A 69 3.00 -18.80 -12.94
C ASN A 69 2.59 -19.27 -14.34
N GLY A 70 3.14 -18.66 -15.39
CA GLY A 70 2.83 -19.02 -16.77
C GLY A 70 1.54 -18.41 -17.33
N ALA A 71 0.64 -17.90 -16.50
CA ALA A 71 -0.60 -17.25 -16.93
C ALA A 71 -0.39 -15.74 -17.17
N GLN A 72 -0.98 -15.20 -18.25
CA GLN A 72 -1.06 -13.77 -18.53
C GLN A 72 -2.39 -13.25 -17.99
N LEU A 73 -2.37 -12.55 -16.84
CA LEU A 73 -3.55 -12.01 -16.17
C LEU A 73 -3.93 -10.61 -16.68
N LEU A 74 -2.92 -9.77 -16.93
CA LEU A 74 -3.07 -8.44 -17.53
C LEU A 74 -2.16 -8.34 -18.74
N ARG A 75 -2.59 -7.62 -19.78
CA ARG A 75 -1.72 -7.33 -20.92
C ARG A 75 -0.56 -6.42 -20.48
N PRO A 76 0.68 -6.58 -21.04
CA PRO A 76 1.80 -5.70 -20.72
C PRO A 76 1.48 -4.22 -20.90
N GLN A 77 0.73 -3.87 -21.93
CA GLN A 77 0.30 -2.50 -22.23
C GLN A 77 -0.64 -1.96 -21.14
N THR A 78 -1.50 -2.82 -20.55
CA THR A 78 -2.37 -2.44 -19.43
C THR A 78 -1.53 -2.13 -18.18
N VAL A 79 -0.55 -2.97 -17.85
CA VAL A 79 0.34 -2.72 -16.72
C VAL A 79 1.16 -1.44 -16.93
N ALA A 80 1.66 -1.22 -18.13
CA ALA A 80 2.37 0.02 -18.48
C ALA A 80 1.46 1.25 -18.31
N LEU A 81 0.22 1.19 -18.81
CA LEU A 81 -0.78 2.26 -18.68
C LEU A 81 -1.11 2.56 -17.21
N MET A 82 -1.21 1.52 -16.37
CA MET A 82 -1.47 1.69 -14.93
C MET A 82 -0.40 2.55 -14.25
N GLY A 83 0.88 2.41 -14.65
CA GLY A 83 2.02 3.15 -14.10
C GLY A 83 2.26 4.53 -14.74
N GLN A 84 1.40 4.99 -15.64
CA GLN A 84 1.51 6.31 -16.27
C GLN A 84 0.66 7.35 -15.54
N ASN A 85 1.05 8.63 -15.66
CA ASN A 85 0.26 9.75 -15.15
C ASN A 85 -1.11 9.83 -15.83
N GLN A 86 -2.17 9.69 -15.05
CA GLN A 86 -3.57 9.77 -15.51
C GLN A 86 -4.29 11.06 -15.07
N ILE A 87 -3.59 11.95 -14.34
CA ILE A 87 -4.18 13.16 -13.76
C ILE A 87 -3.61 14.46 -14.36
N GLY A 88 -2.89 14.38 -15.49
CA GLY A 88 -2.34 15.55 -16.18
C GLY A 88 -1.44 16.38 -15.27
N ASP A 89 -1.71 17.68 -15.16
CA ASP A 89 -0.90 18.61 -14.38
C ASP A 89 -1.23 18.62 -12.88
N ILE A 90 -2.29 17.96 -12.45
CA ILE A 90 -2.66 17.86 -11.03
C ILE A 90 -1.55 17.14 -10.25
N SER A 91 -1.28 17.59 -9.03
CA SER A 91 -0.35 16.93 -8.10
C SER A 91 -1.12 16.04 -7.12
N ALA A 92 -0.58 14.84 -6.86
CA ALA A 92 -1.12 13.89 -5.89
C ALA A 92 -0.29 13.83 -4.59
N GLY A 93 0.55 14.82 -4.29
CA GLY A 93 1.56 14.71 -3.22
C GLY A 93 1.03 14.86 -1.81
N LEU A 94 0.24 15.89 -1.55
CA LEU A 94 -0.26 16.21 -0.20
C LEU A 94 -1.75 15.89 -0.07
N TRP A 95 -2.07 15.04 0.88
CA TRP A 95 -3.43 14.65 1.22
C TRP A 95 -3.81 15.27 2.56
N LYS A 96 -4.84 16.13 2.54
CA LYS A 96 -5.41 16.72 3.75
C LYS A 96 -6.57 15.89 4.23
N THR A 97 -6.56 15.57 5.53
CA THR A 97 -7.68 14.83 6.12
C THR A 97 -8.94 15.68 6.18
N THR A 98 -10.07 15.03 5.96
CA THR A 98 -11.42 15.58 6.23
C THR A 98 -12.08 14.86 7.40
N ASN A 99 -11.43 13.82 7.95
CA ASN A 99 -11.91 13.05 9.09
C ASN A 99 -10.73 12.69 10.03
N PRO A 100 -10.36 13.58 10.97
CA PRO A 100 -9.21 13.37 11.85
C PRO A 100 -9.31 12.14 12.77
N GLN A 101 -10.52 11.61 13.00
CA GLN A 101 -10.69 10.38 13.78
C GLN A 101 -10.19 9.13 13.05
N LEU A 102 -10.22 9.15 11.72
CA LEU A 102 -9.85 8.00 10.90
C LEU A 102 -8.54 8.19 10.14
N THR A 103 -8.16 9.45 9.86
CA THR A 103 -6.99 9.74 9.02
C THR A 103 -6.24 10.96 9.52
N ASN A 104 -4.93 10.97 9.35
CA ASN A 104 -4.09 12.17 9.44
C ASN A 104 -3.78 12.72 8.04
N ASP A 105 -3.18 13.90 7.98
CA ASP A 105 -2.58 14.41 6.75
C ASP A 105 -1.46 13.46 6.28
N LEU A 106 -1.36 13.23 4.99
CA LEU A 106 -0.33 12.36 4.42
C LEU A 106 0.49 13.09 3.37
N ASN A 107 1.81 13.04 3.51
CA ASN A 107 2.76 13.40 2.48
C ASN A 107 3.93 12.39 2.50
N LEU A 108 3.87 11.37 1.66
CA LEU A 108 4.91 10.34 1.57
C LEU A 108 6.21 10.85 0.95
N PHE A 109 6.16 11.93 0.16
CA PHE A 109 7.30 12.44 -0.60
C PHE A 109 7.39 13.97 -0.50
N PRO A 110 7.75 14.52 0.68
CA PRO A 110 7.91 15.97 0.82
C PRO A 110 8.88 16.54 -0.21
N GLY A 111 8.45 17.58 -0.94
CA GLY A 111 9.26 18.24 -1.96
C GLY A 111 9.38 17.50 -3.31
N ILE A 112 8.76 16.32 -3.46
CA ILE A 112 8.76 15.59 -4.71
C ILE A 112 7.36 15.69 -5.35
N PRO A 113 7.27 16.18 -6.60
CA PRO A 113 6.01 16.13 -7.34
C PRO A 113 5.55 14.68 -7.51
N CYS A 114 4.30 14.42 -7.14
CA CYS A 114 3.70 13.10 -7.32
C CYS A 114 2.57 13.16 -8.33
N LYS A 115 2.39 12.06 -9.05
CA LYS A 115 1.31 11.84 -10.00
C LYS A 115 0.49 10.63 -9.57
N TRP A 116 -0.60 10.36 -10.27
CA TRP A 116 -1.47 9.24 -10.03
C TRP A 116 -1.67 8.42 -11.29
N GLY A 117 -1.52 7.10 -11.16
CA GLY A 117 -1.80 6.13 -12.21
C GLY A 117 -3.19 5.52 -12.07
N LEU A 118 -3.35 4.30 -12.54
CA LEU A 118 -4.58 3.53 -12.31
C LEU A 118 -4.41 2.69 -11.03
N GLY A 119 -4.71 3.31 -9.88
CA GLY A 119 -4.71 2.63 -8.58
C GLY A 119 -3.51 2.90 -7.68
N TYR A 120 -2.54 3.76 -8.06
CA TYR A 120 -1.43 4.12 -7.20
C TYR A 120 -0.82 5.49 -7.49
N MET A 121 -0.15 6.03 -6.48
CA MET A 121 0.64 7.24 -6.58
C MET A 121 2.02 6.92 -7.19
N ILE A 122 2.52 7.85 -7.99
CA ILE A 122 3.79 7.76 -8.70
C ILE A 122 4.71 8.88 -8.22
N ASN A 123 5.89 8.56 -7.67
CA ASN A 123 6.92 9.57 -7.41
C ASN A 123 7.68 9.89 -8.71
N THR A 124 7.72 11.17 -9.08
CA THR A 124 8.33 11.60 -10.35
C THR A 124 9.86 11.76 -10.28
N LEU A 125 10.40 11.87 -9.07
CA LEU A 125 11.83 11.94 -8.77
C LEU A 125 12.21 10.77 -7.85
N PRO A 126 13.51 10.44 -7.70
CA PRO A 126 13.94 9.43 -6.75
C PRO A 126 13.45 9.73 -5.33
N GLY A 127 12.92 8.72 -4.66
CA GLY A 127 12.45 8.84 -3.28
C GLY A 127 13.61 8.88 -2.26
N PRO A 128 13.39 9.47 -1.07
CA PRO A 128 14.44 9.69 -0.07
C PRO A 128 15.00 8.39 0.51
N ASN A 129 14.24 7.31 0.45
CA ASN A 129 14.60 6.02 1.03
C ASN A 129 15.23 5.04 0.02
N GLY A 130 15.42 5.46 -1.24
CA GLY A 130 16.15 4.67 -2.23
C GLY A 130 15.36 4.23 -3.45
N ARG A 131 14.03 4.38 -3.49
CA ARG A 131 13.25 4.03 -4.68
C ARG A 131 13.55 4.94 -5.87
N SER A 132 13.45 4.40 -7.06
CA SER A 132 13.67 5.13 -8.31
C SER A 132 12.51 6.08 -8.61
N ALA A 133 12.77 7.10 -9.43
CA ALA A 133 11.70 7.84 -10.09
C ALA A 133 10.84 6.89 -10.95
N GLY A 134 9.53 7.11 -10.94
CA GLY A 134 8.55 6.25 -11.61
C GLY A 134 8.14 5.01 -10.80
N SER A 135 8.58 4.89 -9.55
CA SER A 135 8.04 3.88 -8.63
C SER A 135 6.60 4.20 -8.26
N VAL A 136 5.84 3.16 -7.95
CA VAL A 136 4.43 3.27 -7.56
C VAL A 136 4.22 2.80 -6.13
N THR A 137 3.25 3.40 -5.44
CA THR A 137 2.95 3.11 -4.04
C THR A 137 1.52 3.52 -3.70
N TRP A 138 0.94 2.89 -2.70
CA TRP A 138 -0.23 3.37 -1.99
C TRP A 138 -0.33 2.71 -0.62
N GLY A 139 -1.41 3.01 0.11
CA GLY A 139 -1.67 2.46 1.44
C GLY A 139 -3.15 2.16 1.69
N GLY A 140 -3.41 1.44 2.76
CA GLY A 140 -4.75 1.16 3.29
C GLY A 140 -4.98 1.83 4.62
N ILE A 141 -6.25 1.98 5.00
CA ILE A 141 -6.72 2.75 6.17
C ILE A 141 -6.03 2.34 7.49
N PHE A 142 -5.58 1.10 7.62
CA PHE A 142 -4.91 0.59 8.83
C PHE A 142 -3.37 0.69 8.76
N ASN A 143 -2.85 1.65 7.97
CA ASN A 143 -1.41 1.85 7.77
C ASN A 143 -0.71 0.65 7.14
N THR A 144 -1.36 0.00 6.19
CA THR A 144 -0.73 -0.95 5.28
C THR A 144 -0.17 -0.17 4.10
N TYR A 145 1.07 -0.44 3.71
CA TYR A 145 1.73 0.25 2.60
C TYR A 145 2.43 -0.75 1.69
N TYR A 146 2.55 -0.38 0.43
CA TYR A 146 3.35 -1.14 -0.53
C TYR A 146 4.07 -0.20 -1.48
N TRP A 147 5.13 -0.69 -2.09
CA TRP A 147 5.74 -0.03 -3.25
C TRP A 147 6.20 -1.06 -4.28
N LEU A 148 6.30 -0.59 -5.50
CA LEU A 148 6.87 -1.31 -6.63
C LEU A 148 7.83 -0.37 -7.35
N ASP A 149 9.10 -0.76 -7.44
CA ASP A 149 10.16 -0.06 -8.19
C ASP A 149 10.54 -0.90 -9.41
N PRO A 150 9.95 -0.64 -10.59
CA PRO A 150 10.23 -1.43 -11.78
C PRO A 150 11.68 -1.31 -12.27
N ARG A 151 12.35 -0.19 -11.99
CA ARG A 151 13.73 0.05 -12.44
C ARG A 151 14.75 -0.79 -11.67
N LYS A 152 14.57 -0.90 -10.37
CA LYS A 152 15.44 -1.72 -9.50
C LYS A 152 14.91 -3.13 -9.32
N ARG A 153 13.70 -3.41 -9.81
CA ARG A 153 13.00 -4.69 -9.66
C ARG A 153 12.82 -5.07 -8.19
N ILE A 154 12.47 -4.09 -7.38
CA ILE A 154 12.21 -4.24 -5.95
C ILE A 154 10.74 -3.94 -5.68
N ALA A 155 10.11 -4.78 -4.89
CA ALA A 155 8.80 -4.53 -4.33
C ALA A 155 8.82 -4.81 -2.83
N GLY A 156 8.03 -4.07 -2.07
CA GLY A 156 7.87 -4.28 -0.64
C GLY A 156 6.43 -4.08 -0.19
N VAL A 157 6.08 -4.79 0.86
CA VAL A 157 4.80 -4.69 1.55
C VAL A 157 5.06 -4.51 3.03
N PHE A 158 4.47 -3.49 3.60
CA PHE A 158 4.46 -3.22 5.03
C PHE A 158 3.03 -3.36 5.53
N LEU A 159 2.80 -4.21 6.50
CA LEU A 159 1.48 -4.47 7.06
C LEU A 159 1.42 -4.05 8.52
N SER A 160 0.43 -3.26 8.85
CA SER A 160 0.03 -2.96 10.21
C SER A 160 -1.50 -2.89 10.31
N GLN A 161 -2.02 -2.79 11.51
CA GLN A 161 -3.44 -2.65 11.77
C GLN A 161 -3.63 -1.57 12.84
N ILE A 162 -3.33 -0.33 12.46
CA ILE A 162 -3.33 0.85 13.33
C ILE A 162 -4.20 1.94 12.71
N LEU A 163 -5.02 2.59 13.51
CA LEU A 163 -5.71 3.84 13.22
C LEU A 163 -5.09 4.98 14.05
N PRO A 164 -5.17 6.23 13.58
CA PRO A 164 -5.67 6.67 12.27
C PRO A 164 -4.71 6.32 11.13
N PHE A 165 -5.21 6.34 9.88
CA PHE A 165 -4.34 6.27 8.70
C PHE A 165 -3.33 7.41 8.70
N ALA A 166 -2.15 7.16 8.12
CA ALA A 166 -1.00 8.06 8.18
C ALA A 166 -0.55 8.35 9.62
N ASP A 167 -0.57 7.32 10.48
CA ASP A 167 0.06 7.36 11.79
C ASP A 167 1.56 7.62 11.66
N ASP A 168 2.06 8.64 12.33
CA ASP A 168 3.46 9.10 12.18
C ASP A 168 4.48 7.99 12.47
N LYS A 169 4.23 7.16 13.49
CA LYS A 169 5.13 6.05 13.85
C LYS A 169 5.08 4.94 12.81
N ALA A 170 3.90 4.63 12.26
CA ALA A 170 3.74 3.65 11.19
C ALA A 170 4.41 4.13 9.91
N VAL A 171 4.23 5.39 9.52
CA VAL A 171 4.88 6.00 8.35
C VAL A 171 6.39 6.05 8.51
N ALA A 172 6.90 6.41 9.71
CA ALA A 172 8.33 6.41 9.99
C ALA A 172 8.94 5.00 9.90
N LEU A 173 8.23 3.99 10.42
CA LEU A 173 8.67 2.59 10.35
C LEU A 173 8.64 2.06 8.92
N TYR A 174 7.61 2.39 8.14
CA TYR A 174 7.54 2.10 6.70
C TYR A 174 8.74 2.68 5.95
N GLY A 175 9.07 3.95 6.20
CA GLY A 175 10.26 4.59 5.61
C GLY A 175 11.58 3.95 6.05
N ALA A 176 11.70 3.53 7.31
CA ALA A 176 12.87 2.81 7.80
C ALA A 176 13.02 1.41 7.15
N PHE A 177 11.91 0.69 7.01
CA PHE A 177 11.87 -0.59 6.29
C PHE A 177 12.31 -0.42 4.84
N GLU A 178 11.77 0.57 4.13
CA GLU A 178 12.17 0.88 2.76
C GLU A 178 13.68 1.16 2.66
N ARG A 179 14.22 2.04 3.52
CA ARG A 179 15.68 2.33 3.56
C ARG A 179 16.51 1.07 3.79
N GLY A 180 16.07 0.21 4.71
CA GLY A 180 16.73 -1.06 4.99
C GLY A 180 16.81 -1.97 3.76
N VAL A 181 15.68 -2.13 3.05
CA VAL A 181 15.63 -2.92 1.82
C VAL A 181 16.60 -2.38 0.78
N TYR A 182 16.55 -1.09 0.47
CA TYR A 182 17.47 -0.50 -0.52
C TYR A 182 18.92 -0.46 -0.06
N GLY A 183 19.18 -0.45 1.26
CA GLY A 183 20.52 -0.53 1.82
C GLY A 183 21.22 -1.84 1.51
N VAL A 184 20.50 -2.96 1.60
CA VAL A 184 21.03 -4.30 1.30
C VAL A 184 21.44 -4.43 -0.17
N PHE A 185 20.65 -3.84 -1.09
CA PHE A 185 20.92 -3.93 -2.53
C PHE A 185 21.95 -2.93 -3.06
N LYS A 186 22.44 -1.98 -2.24
CA LYS A 186 23.53 -1.08 -2.62
C LYS A 186 24.91 -1.71 -2.46
N THR A 187 25.01 -2.76 -1.67
CA THR A 187 26.26 -3.45 -1.32
C THR A 187 26.52 -4.71 -2.14
N ALA A 188 25.63 -5.03 -3.05
CA ALA A 188 25.76 -6.12 -4.02
C ALA A 188 25.98 -5.57 -5.44
#